data_b5323e35e45ef11c9e0f10493d1c3484
#
_entry.id   b5323e35e45ef11c9e0f10493d1c3484
#
_cell.length_a   1.000
_cell.length_b   1.000
_cell.length_c   1.000
_cell.angle_alpha   90.00
_cell.angle_beta   90.00
_cell.angle_gamma   90.00
#
_symmetry.space_group_name_H-M   'P 1'
#
loop_
_entity.id
_entity.type
_entity.pdbx_description
1 polymer ?
#
loop_
_entity_poly.entity_id
_entity_poly.type
_entity_poly.pdbx_seq_one_letter_code
_entity_poly.pdbx_strand_id
1 'polypeptide(L)'
;MRHLNLASVLSVTALIALTFGALAGDAARPNLTTRACAERDLQYVIQLERHGEAQDIPGDVLAQAFFTMMRARKACRQGREQDAFALYDTIKLAPTTTQ
;
A
#
# COMPACT_ATOMS: atom_id res chain seq x y z
N MET A 1 27.03 -19.22 -43.92
CA MET A 1 27.43 -18.85 -42.53
C MET A 1 26.78 -17.58 -42.03
N ARG A 2 26.61 -16.57 -42.87
CA ARG A 2 25.99 -15.31 -42.43
C ARG A 2 24.53 -15.44 -42.05
N HIS A 3 23.80 -16.37 -42.64
CA HIS A 3 22.36 -16.56 -42.33
C HIS A 3 22.12 -17.25 -41.02
N LEU A 4 23.02 -18.09 -40.55
CA LEU A 4 22.91 -18.79 -39.27
C LEU A 4 23.04 -17.83 -38.07
N ASN A 5 23.89 -16.81 -38.21
CA ASN A 5 24.10 -15.84 -37.12
C ASN A 5 22.86 -14.93 -36.92
N LEU A 6 22.21 -14.57 -38.02
CA LEU A 6 20.98 -13.76 -37.94
C LEU A 6 19.84 -14.49 -37.27
N ALA A 7 19.70 -15.79 -37.56
CA ALA A 7 18.65 -16.60 -36.92
C ALA A 7 18.85 -16.76 -35.41
N SER A 8 20.11 -16.90 -34.99
CA SER A 8 20.46 -17.02 -33.59
C SER A 8 20.15 -15.73 -32.80
N VAL A 9 20.44 -14.59 -33.41
CA VAL A 9 20.21 -13.28 -32.78
C VAL A 9 18.71 -13.04 -32.58
N LEU A 10 17.90 -13.40 -33.57
CA LEU A 10 16.45 -13.25 -33.49
C LEU A 10 15.83 -14.12 -32.39
N SER A 11 16.35 -15.34 -32.24
CA SER A 11 15.85 -16.25 -31.19
C SER A 11 16.14 -15.74 -29.79
N VAL A 12 17.32 -15.18 -29.57
CA VAL A 12 17.69 -14.62 -28.26
C VAL A 12 16.85 -13.40 -27.93
N THR A 13 16.57 -12.56 -28.90
CA THR A 13 15.76 -11.37 -28.68
C THR A 13 14.32 -11.73 -28.29
N ALA A 14 13.75 -12.75 -28.94
CA ALA A 14 12.40 -13.20 -28.62
C ALA A 14 12.29 -13.76 -27.20
N LEU A 15 13.29 -14.51 -26.76
CA LEU A 15 13.34 -15.06 -25.40
C LEU A 15 13.43 -13.96 -24.33
N ILE A 16 14.20 -12.94 -24.57
CA ILE A 16 14.34 -11.82 -23.63
C ILE A 16 13.01 -11.08 -23.49
N ALA A 17 12.31 -10.86 -24.59
CA ALA A 17 11.03 -10.16 -24.56
C ALA A 17 9.97 -10.93 -23.77
N LEU A 18 9.93 -12.25 -23.89
CA LEU A 18 9.00 -13.10 -23.13
C LEU A 18 9.28 -13.08 -21.63
N THR A 19 10.56 -13.07 -21.27
CA THR A 19 10.94 -13.04 -19.86
C THR A 19 10.54 -11.71 -19.19
N PHE A 20 10.70 -10.62 -19.87
CA PHE A 20 10.31 -9.30 -19.37
C PHE A 20 8.80 -9.20 -19.18
N GLY A 21 8.02 -9.71 -20.09
CA GLY A 21 6.56 -9.70 -19.97
C GLY A 21 6.05 -10.48 -18.78
N ALA A 22 6.64 -11.64 -18.50
CA ALA A 22 6.24 -12.47 -17.35
C ALA A 22 6.56 -11.78 -16.02
N LEU A 23 7.74 -11.17 -15.88
CA LEU A 23 8.12 -10.46 -14.66
C LEU A 23 7.23 -9.25 -14.37
N ALA A 24 6.85 -8.49 -15.38
CA ALA A 24 5.97 -7.35 -15.22
C ALA A 24 4.57 -7.77 -14.77
N GLY A 25 4.06 -8.91 -15.27
CA GLY A 25 2.76 -9.44 -14.87
C GLY A 25 2.73 -9.88 -13.40
N ASP A 26 3.78 -10.55 -12.95
CA ASP A 26 3.87 -11.04 -11.57
C ASP A 26 4.07 -9.90 -10.57
N ALA A 27 4.80 -8.86 -10.92
CA ALA A 27 5.04 -7.73 -10.04
C ALA A 27 3.79 -6.91 -9.76
N ALA A 28 2.78 -6.94 -10.63
CA ALA A 28 1.56 -6.16 -10.48
C ALA A 28 0.52 -6.80 -9.55
N ARG A 29 0.62 -8.10 -9.25
CA ARG A 29 -0.43 -8.85 -8.55
C ARG A 29 -0.33 -8.89 -7.03
N PRO A 30 0.85 -9.10 -6.41
CA PRO A 30 0.90 -9.45 -4.99
C PRO A 30 0.67 -8.29 -4.02
N ASN A 31 0.68 -7.05 -4.50
CA ASN A 31 0.62 -5.88 -3.63
C ASN A 31 -0.67 -5.08 -3.78
N LEU A 32 -1.70 -5.70 -4.34
CA LEU A 32 -2.97 -5.01 -4.51
C LEU A 32 -3.71 -4.97 -3.18
N THR A 33 -3.55 -3.88 -2.47
CA THR A 33 -4.46 -3.52 -1.39
C THR A 33 -5.83 -3.27 -2.01
N THR A 34 -6.87 -3.79 -1.41
CA THR A 34 -8.22 -3.57 -1.93
C THR A 34 -8.52 -2.08 -1.94
N ARG A 35 -9.40 -1.68 -2.86
CA ARG A 35 -9.82 -0.28 -2.96
C ARG A 35 -10.43 0.21 -1.64
N ALA A 36 -11.23 -0.63 -1.00
CA ALA A 36 -11.85 -0.30 0.28
C ALA A 36 -10.81 -0.01 1.36
N CYS A 37 -9.76 -0.83 1.45
CA CYS A 37 -8.65 -0.59 2.36
C CYS A 37 -7.94 0.73 2.06
N ALA A 38 -7.65 1.01 0.79
CA ALA A 38 -6.95 2.22 0.37
C ALA A 38 -7.77 3.47 0.68
N GLU A 39 -9.06 3.43 0.45
CA GLU A 39 -9.95 4.55 0.74
C GLU A 39 -10.03 4.81 2.24
N ARG A 40 -10.14 3.76 3.04
CA ARG A 40 -10.19 3.90 4.50
C ARG A 40 -8.88 4.49 5.02
N ASP A 41 -7.76 3.98 4.53
CA ASP A 41 -6.44 4.46 4.91
C ASP A 41 -6.27 5.95 4.60
N LEU A 42 -6.66 6.37 3.42
CA LEU A 42 -6.54 7.77 3.01
C LEU A 42 -7.30 8.70 3.93
N GLN A 43 -8.49 8.32 4.35
CA GLN A 43 -9.28 9.11 5.29
C GLN A 43 -8.53 9.36 6.60
N TYR A 44 -7.87 8.33 7.12
CA TYR A 44 -7.12 8.47 8.36
C TYR A 44 -5.82 9.24 8.18
N VAL A 45 -5.14 9.09 7.05
CA VAL A 45 -3.96 9.88 6.74
C VAL A 45 -4.30 11.37 6.74
N ILE A 46 -5.37 11.75 6.08
CA ILE A 46 -5.81 13.14 6.02
C ILE A 46 -6.12 13.68 7.42
N GLN A 47 -6.79 12.89 8.24
CA GLN A 47 -7.12 13.30 9.60
C GLN A 47 -5.87 13.44 10.47
N LEU A 48 -4.93 12.50 10.35
CA LEU A 48 -3.67 12.57 11.10
C LEU A 48 -2.88 13.82 10.74
N GLU A 49 -2.78 14.12 9.46
CA GLU A 49 -2.08 15.32 9.00
C GLU A 49 -2.75 16.59 9.50
N ARG A 50 -4.06 16.65 9.39
CA ARG A 50 -4.83 17.82 9.83
C ARG A 50 -4.66 18.09 11.33
N HIS A 51 -4.77 17.06 12.13
CA HIS A 51 -4.62 17.19 13.58
C HIS A 51 -3.16 17.45 13.98
N GLY A 52 -2.22 16.88 13.23
CA GLY A 52 -0.81 17.15 13.44
C GLY A 52 -0.47 18.61 13.19
N GLU A 53 -1.00 19.19 12.13
CA GLU A 53 -0.80 20.61 11.82
C GLU A 53 -1.50 21.53 12.82
N ALA A 54 -2.71 21.18 13.19
CA ALA A 54 -3.50 21.97 14.13
C ALA A 54 -3.00 21.86 15.57
N GLN A 55 -2.25 20.82 15.88
CA GLN A 55 -1.75 20.53 17.24
C GLN A 55 -2.89 20.49 18.28
N ASP A 56 -4.04 19.98 17.86
CA ASP A 56 -5.25 19.92 18.71
C ASP A 56 -5.44 18.57 19.40
N ILE A 57 -4.53 17.62 19.15
CA ILE A 57 -4.54 16.29 19.78
C ILE A 57 -3.14 16.04 20.37
N PRO A 58 -3.06 15.43 21.57
CA PRO A 58 -1.76 15.11 22.17
C PRO A 58 -0.90 14.24 21.24
N GLY A 59 0.40 14.50 21.25
CA GLY A 59 1.34 13.81 20.36
C GLY A 59 1.37 12.30 20.56
N ASP A 60 1.22 11.83 21.79
CA ASP A 60 1.16 10.40 22.07
C ASP A 60 -0.09 9.74 21.48
N VAL A 61 -1.21 10.43 21.46
CA VAL A 61 -2.44 9.94 20.84
C VAL A 61 -2.27 9.86 19.33
N LEU A 62 -1.67 10.87 18.72
CA LEU A 62 -1.36 10.84 17.28
C LEU A 62 -0.39 9.71 16.94
N ALA A 63 0.61 9.47 17.77
CA ALA A 63 1.57 8.40 17.56
C ALA A 63 0.88 7.03 17.63
N GLN A 64 0.01 6.82 18.60
CA GLN A 64 -0.74 5.56 18.70
C GLN A 64 -1.66 5.36 17.51
N ALA A 65 -2.32 6.41 17.05
CA ALA A 65 -3.17 6.35 15.87
C ALA A 65 -2.35 5.95 14.64
N PHE A 66 -1.17 6.53 14.48
CA PHE A 66 -0.26 6.19 13.39
C PHE A 66 0.15 4.72 13.44
N PHE A 67 0.55 4.20 14.60
CA PHE A 67 0.95 2.81 14.73
C PHE A 67 -0.22 1.87 14.46
N THR A 68 -1.42 2.21 14.90
CA THR A 68 -2.61 1.41 14.60
C THR A 68 -2.88 1.39 13.09
N MET A 69 -2.74 2.53 12.42
CA MET A 69 -2.88 2.61 10.98
C MET A 69 -1.87 1.72 10.26
N MET A 70 -0.62 1.69 10.74
CA MET A 70 0.40 0.82 10.16
C MET A 70 0.05 -0.67 10.31
N ARG A 71 -0.52 -1.06 11.44
CA ARG A 71 -1.00 -2.43 11.64
C ARG A 71 -2.17 -2.76 10.73
N ALA A 72 -3.08 -1.81 10.54
CA ALA A 72 -4.20 -1.98 9.62
C ALA A 72 -3.71 -2.16 8.17
N ARG A 73 -2.74 -1.37 7.75
CA ARG A 73 -2.12 -1.51 6.43
C ARG A 73 -1.51 -2.91 6.23
N LYS A 74 -0.83 -3.41 7.25
CA LYS A 74 -0.26 -4.76 7.20
C LYS A 74 -1.35 -5.80 7.03
N ALA A 75 -2.44 -5.70 7.78
CA ALA A 75 -3.57 -6.61 7.65
C ALA A 75 -4.18 -6.57 6.25
N CYS A 76 -4.32 -5.37 5.67
CA CYS A 76 -4.81 -5.22 4.30
C CYS A 76 -3.90 -5.92 3.30
N ARG A 77 -2.58 -5.73 3.43
CA ARG A 77 -1.61 -6.38 2.53
C ARG A 77 -1.62 -7.90 2.64
N GLN A 78 -2.00 -8.42 3.80
CA GLN A 78 -2.09 -9.85 4.04
C GLN A 78 -3.45 -10.44 3.66
N GLY A 79 -4.34 -9.64 3.09
CA GLY A 79 -5.68 -10.09 2.72
C GLY A 79 -6.65 -10.18 3.89
N ARG A 80 -6.28 -9.70 5.07
CA ARG A 80 -7.14 -9.69 6.27
C ARG A 80 -7.89 -8.37 6.37
N GLU A 81 -8.77 -8.15 5.41
CA GLU A 81 -9.47 -6.88 5.27
C GLU A 81 -10.36 -6.55 6.46
N GLN A 82 -11.08 -7.53 6.98
CA GLN A 82 -11.97 -7.32 8.13
C GLN A 82 -11.17 -6.94 9.38
N ASP A 83 -10.01 -7.57 9.59
CA ASP A 83 -9.13 -7.21 10.69
C ASP A 83 -8.60 -5.79 10.53
N ALA A 84 -8.28 -5.40 9.31
CA ALA A 84 -7.83 -4.05 9.02
C ALA A 84 -8.90 -3.02 9.36
N PHE A 85 -10.13 -3.26 8.95
CA PHE A 85 -11.24 -2.35 9.24
C PHE A 85 -11.49 -2.23 10.74
N ALA A 86 -11.40 -3.34 11.47
CA ALA A 86 -11.53 -3.31 12.93
C ALA A 86 -10.44 -2.44 13.56
N LEU A 87 -9.21 -2.52 13.06
CA LEU A 87 -8.12 -1.66 13.53
C LEU A 87 -8.38 -0.19 13.23
N TYR A 88 -8.77 0.13 12.00
CA TYR A 88 -9.11 1.51 11.64
C TYR A 88 -10.23 2.06 12.54
N ASP A 89 -11.21 1.25 12.86
CA ASP A 89 -12.33 1.68 13.68
C ASP A 89 -11.94 2.00 15.12
N THR A 90 -10.79 1.51 15.58
CA THR A 90 -10.28 1.86 16.92
C THR A 90 -9.62 3.22 16.96
N ILE A 91 -9.29 3.81 15.80
CA ILE A 91 -8.61 5.11 15.75
C ILE A 91 -9.61 6.22 16.02
N LYS A 92 -9.38 6.96 17.07
CA LYS A 92 -10.25 8.08 17.46
C LYS A 92 -9.43 9.35 17.51
N LEU A 93 -9.72 10.24 16.59
CA LEU A 93 -9.01 11.50 16.43
C LEU A 93 -9.92 12.69 16.69
N ALA A 94 -10.66 12.62 17.77
CA ALA A 94 -11.46 13.75 18.19
C ALA A 94 -10.58 14.74 18.95
N PRO A 95 -10.66 16.05 18.65
CA PRO A 95 -9.95 17.02 19.44
C PRO A 95 -10.36 16.93 20.89
N THR A 96 -9.38 17.05 21.78
CA THR A 96 -9.69 17.07 23.20
C THR A 96 -10.30 18.42 23.50
N THR A 97 -11.56 18.52 23.37
CA THR A 97 -12.24 19.69 23.81
C THR A 97 -12.25 19.69 25.30
N THR A 98 -11.33 20.30 25.83
CA THR A 98 -11.40 20.55 27.24
C THR A 98 -12.49 21.54 27.51
N GLN A 99 -13.28 21.14 28.29
CA GLN A 99 -14.31 22.01 28.75
C GLN A 99 -13.81 22.98 29.75
#